data_8be7437ea0d84577248a629ef05264da
#
_entry.id   8be7437ea0d84577248a629ef05264da
#
_cell.length_a   1.000
_cell.length_b   1.000
_cell.length_c   1.000
_cell.angle_alpha   90.00
_cell.angle_beta   90.00
_cell.angle_gamma   90.00
#
_symmetry.space_group_name_H-M   'P 1'
#
loop_
_entity.id
_entity.type
_entity.pdbx_description
1 polymer ?
#
loop_
_entity_poly.entity_id
_entity_poly.type
_entity_poly.pdbx_seq_one_letter_code
_entity_poly.pdbx_strand_id
1 'polypeptide(L)'
;QRALPLIEQSMGSFINRGARFDPISREKKWKYTPKANVGDEAKGGTILGVAMETETFEHRVMLHPDDAGTITWLASAGEYTVDDPIAKIKVGKEEKTVTMLQRWPVRRPRPFIRRRGANIPLITGQRILDTFFPVAKGGAAGIPGPFGSGKTVTQHSIAKWADAEVIVYIGCGERGNEMTEVLQEFPHLVDPRSGRPLMERTVLIANTSNMPVAAREASIYTGITIAEYYRDMGYHVALMADSTSRWAE
;
A
#
# COMPACT_ATOMS: atom_id res chain seq x y z
N GLN A 1 -1.80 11.91 -4.30
CA GLN A 1 -1.42 11.82 -2.88
C GLN A 1 -0.11 12.55 -2.64
N ARG A 2 0.12 12.97 -1.40
CA ARG A 2 1.30 13.76 -1.02
C ARG A 2 1.85 13.18 0.28
N ALA A 3 3.18 13.02 0.35
CA ALA A 3 3.83 12.59 1.57
C ALA A 3 3.78 13.73 2.61
N LEU A 4 3.05 13.54 3.71
CA LEU A 4 2.87 14.55 4.76
C LEU A 4 4.19 15.06 5.34
N PRO A 5 5.19 14.20 5.65
CA PRO A 5 6.48 14.69 6.16
C PRO A 5 7.22 15.62 5.20
N LEU A 6 7.14 15.38 3.88
CA LEU A 6 7.76 16.27 2.88
C LEU A 6 7.04 17.61 2.78
N ILE A 7 5.72 17.62 2.95
CA ILE A 7 4.93 18.86 2.97
C ILE A 7 5.29 19.68 4.21
N GLU A 8 5.34 19.06 5.38
CA GLU A 8 5.72 19.72 6.62
C GLU A 8 7.11 20.35 6.55
N GLN A 9 8.10 19.63 6.04
CA GLN A 9 9.47 20.14 5.86
C GLN A 9 9.54 21.36 4.94
N SER A 10 8.69 21.40 3.91
CA SER A 10 8.74 22.47 2.88
C SER A 10 7.84 23.65 3.18
N MET A 11 6.74 23.47 3.90
CA MET A 11 5.68 24.46 4.09
C MET A 11 5.32 24.72 5.56
N GLY A 12 5.88 23.94 6.49
CA GLY A 12 5.49 23.98 7.90
C GLY A 12 4.09 23.41 8.13
N SER A 13 3.38 23.96 9.12
CA SER A 13 2.10 23.40 9.60
C SER A 13 0.90 23.64 8.67
N PHE A 14 1.06 24.40 7.58
CA PHE A 14 -0.04 24.75 6.69
C PHE A 14 0.25 24.34 5.24
N ILE A 15 -0.74 23.71 4.62
CA ILE A 15 -0.65 23.28 3.21
C ILE A 15 -1.18 24.42 2.32
N ASN A 16 -0.31 25.05 1.55
CA ASN A 16 -0.67 26.10 0.62
C ASN A 16 -1.46 25.56 -0.58
N ARG A 17 -2.38 26.39 -1.09
CA ARG A 17 -3.17 26.06 -2.27
C ARG A 17 -2.25 25.84 -3.48
N GLY A 18 -2.49 24.78 -4.26
CA GLY A 18 -1.71 24.48 -5.48
C GLY A 18 -0.36 23.79 -5.25
N ALA A 19 0.04 23.54 -4.00
CA ALA A 19 1.26 22.82 -3.69
C ALA A 19 1.30 21.45 -4.37
N ARG A 20 2.42 21.14 -5.04
CA ARG A 20 2.65 19.86 -5.71
C ARG A 20 3.90 19.22 -5.14
N PHE A 21 3.77 17.96 -4.76
CA PHE A 21 4.87 17.12 -4.28
C PHE A 21 4.76 15.78 -4.98
N ASP A 22 5.90 15.23 -5.35
CA ASP A 22 5.93 13.85 -5.82
C ASP A 22 5.61 12.90 -4.65
N PRO A 23 4.76 11.90 -4.88
CA PRO A 23 4.40 10.94 -3.83
C PRO A 23 5.57 10.03 -3.44
N ILE A 24 6.57 9.92 -4.30
CA ILE A 24 7.78 9.11 -4.10
C ILE A 24 8.99 9.98 -4.42
N SER A 25 10.06 9.90 -3.62
CA SER A 25 11.32 10.59 -3.90
C SER A 25 11.90 10.11 -5.23
N ARG A 26 12.25 11.08 -6.11
CA ARG A 26 12.90 10.81 -7.39
C ARG A 26 14.42 10.76 -7.28
N GLU A 27 14.96 11.29 -6.19
CA GLU A 27 16.41 11.42 -5.96
C GLU A 27 16.96 10.27 -5.10
N LYS A 28 16.12 9.68 -4.25
CA LYS A 28 16.51 8.58 -3.38
C LYS A 28 16.91 7.37 -4.22
N LYS A 29 18.08 6.82 -3.94
CA LYS A 29 18.56 5.58 -4.51
C LYS A 29 18.18 4.39 -3.65
N TRP A 30 17.86 3.29 -4.30
CA TRP A 30 17.44 2.04 -3.69
C TRP A 30 18.36 0.92 -4.16
N LYS A 31 18.78 0.08 -3.24
CA LYS A 31 19.60 -1.09 -3.55
C LYS A 31 18.74 -2.14 -4.26
N TYR A 32 18.88 -2.22 -5.56
CA TYR A 32 18.18 -3.17 -6.42
C TYR A 32 18.98 -4.44 -6.60
N THR A 33 18.30 -5.58 -6.59
CA THR A 33 18.87 -6.91 -6.90
C THR A 33 17.95 -7.60 -7.92
N PRO A 34 18.44 -7.97 -9.12
CA PRO A 34 17.65 -8.68 -10.12
C PRO A 34 17.27 -10.07 -9.64
N LYS A 35 16.09 -10.55 -10.07
CA LYS A 35 15.57 -11.89 -9.78
C LYS A 35 15.16 -12.65 -11.05
N ALA A 36 14.94 -11.95 -12.15
CA ALA A 36 14.67 -12.54 -13.48
C ALA A 36 15.98 -12.67 -14.28
N ASN A 37 15.92 -13.32 -15.43
CA ASN A 37 17.03 -13.47 -16.35
C ASN A 37 16.71 -12.85 -17.71
N VAL A 38 17.76 -12.42 -18.42
CA VAL A 38 17.63 -12.01 -19.83
C VAL A 38 17.24 -13.23 -20.65
N GLY A 39 16.24 -13.08 -21.52
CA GLY A 39 15.64 -14.15 -22.31
C GLY A 39 14.36 -14.75 -21.71
N ASP A 40 14.05 -14.47 -20.43
CA ASP A 40 12.81 -14.94 -19.81
C ASP A 40 11.60 -14.25 -20.44
N GLU A 41 10.51 -15.03 -20.63
CA GLU A 41 9.20 -14.49 -20.98
C GLU A 41 8.54 -13.90 -19.74
N ALA A 42 8.27 -12.61 -19.77
CA ALA A 42 7.65 -11.87 -18.68
C ALA A 42 6.23 -11.44 -19.06
N LYS A 43 5.32 -11.53 -18.11
CA LYS A 43 3.94 -11.05 -18.19
C LYS A 43 3.62 -10.15 -17.02
N GLY A 44 2.52 -9.42 -17.09
CA GLY A 44 2.09 -8.53 -15.99
C GLY A 44 2.16 -9.21 -14.63
N GLY A 45 2.82 -8.57 -13.68
CA GLY A 45 3.07 -9.09 -12.35
C GLY A 45 4.32 -9.98 -12.21
N THR A 46 5.06 -10.29 -13.29
CA THR A 46 6.35 -10.98 -13.18
C THR A 46 7.33 -10.14 -12.35
N ILE A 47 7.94 -10.74 -11.34
CA ILE A 47 8.94 -10.09 -10.48
C ILE A 47 10.27 -10.01 -11.23
N LEU A 48 10.72 -8.80 -11.51
CA LEU A 48 11.98 -8.53 -12.21
C LEU A 48 13.17 -8.47 -11.25
N GLY A 49 12.92 -8.02 -10.04
CA GLY A 49 13.93 -7.86 -9.01
C GLY A 49 13.32 -7.38 -7.71
N VAL A 50 14.18 -7.09 -6.74
CA VAL A 50 13.78 -6.66 -5.39
C VAL A 50 14.59 -5.45 -4.95
N ALA A 51 13.98 -4.60 -4.13
CA ALA A 51 14.64 -3.50 -3.46
C ALA A 51 14.18 -3.46 -1.99
N MET A 52 15.11 -3.27 -1.05
CA MET A 52 14.74 -3.14 0.37
C MET A 52 14.16 -1.75 0.62
N GLU A 53 12.89 -1.69 0.98
CA GLU A 53 12.17 -0.45 1.30
C GLU A 53 12.44 -0.03 2.75
N THR A 54 12.40 -0.99 3.66
CA THR A 54 12.82 -0.88 5.06
C THR A 54 13.77 -2.04 5.38
N GLU A 55 14.29 -2.13 6.59
CA GLU A 55 15.14 -3.27 6.99
C GLU A 55 14.38 -4.60 7.00
N THR A 56 13.07 -4.55 7.16
CA THR A 56 12.19 -5.73 7.26
C THR A 56 11.29 -5.94 6.05
N PHE A 57 11.21 -4.95 5.16
CA PHE A 57 10.26 -4.98 4.05
C PHE A 57 10.95 -4.94 2.69
N GLU A 58 10.78 -6.03 1.93
CA GLU A 58 11.30 -6.19 0.58
C GLU A 58 10.25 -5.71 -0.44
N HIS A 59 10.56 -4.67 -1.20
CA HIS A 59 9.75 -4.24 -2.33
C HIS A 59 10.07 -5.11 -3.56
N ARG A 60 9.07 -5.82 -4.08
CA ARG A 60 9.21 -6.65 -5.29
C ARG A 60 8.86 -5.83 -6.52
N VAL A 61 9.88 -5.55 -7.33
CA VAL A 61 9.71 -4.78 -8.56
C VAL A 61 9.09 -5.67 -9.63
N MET A 62 7.86 -5.36 -10.02
CA MET A 62 7.07 -6.18 -10.94
C MET A 62 6.92 -5.50 -12.30
N LEU A 63 6.77 -6.30 -13.34
CA LEU A 63 6.33 -5.81 -14.64
C LEU A 63 4.90 -5.26 -14.53
N HIS A 64 4.64 -4.14 -15.24
CA HIS A 64 3.32 -3.51 -15.26
C HIS A 64 2.25 -4.51 -15.71
N PRO A 65 1.06 -4.54 -15.11
CA PRO A 65 0.03 -5.54 -15.42
C PRO A 65 -0.40 -5.63 -16.89
N ASP A 66 -0.32 -4.54 -17.61
CA ASP A 66 -0.71 -4.46 -19.03
C ASP A 66 0.44 -4.82 -19.99
N ASP A 67 1.63 -5.16 -19.46
CA ASP A 67 2.81 -5.46 -20.25
C ASP A 67 3.11 -6.96 -20.30
N ALA A 68 3.58 -7.42 -21.45
CA ALA A 68 4.10 -8.77 -21.64
C ALA A 68 5.16 -8.76 -22.75
N GLY A 69 6.21 -9.55 -22.61
CA GLY A 69 7.26 -9.67 -23.63
C GLY A 69 8.49 -10.42 -23.09
N THR A 70 9.49 -10.56 -23.94
CA THR A 70 10.76 -11.17 -23.59
C THR A 70 11.71 -10.15 -22.99
N ILE A 71 12.37 -10.46 -21.87
CA ILE A 71 13.37 -9.59 -21.25
C ILE A 71 14.62 -9.55 -22.14
N THR A 72 14.94 -8.38 -22.71
CA THR A 72 16.11 -8.18 -23.57
C THR A 72 17.32 -7.64 -22.82
N TRP A 73 17.06 -6.94 -21.72
CA TRP A 73 18.11 -6.39 -20.87
C TRP A 73 17.60 -6.28 -19.43
N LEU A 74 18.50 -6.50 -18.46
CA LEU A 74 18.23 -6.38 -17.05
C LEU A 74 19.41 -5.69 -16.36
N ALA A 75 19.11 -4.74 -15.48
CA ALA A 75 20.12 -4.04 -14.70
C ALA A 75 20.81 -4.99 -13.71
N SER A 76 22.12 -4.83 -13.53
CA SER A 76 22.89 -5.53 -12.51
C SER A 76 22.47 -5.08 -11.10
N ALA A 77 22.88 -5.82 -10.08
CA ALA A 77 22.71 -5.37 -8.70
C ALA A 77 23.45 -4.05 -8.48
N GLY A 78 22.78 -3.08 -7.90
CA GLY A 78 23.30 -1.72 -7.74
C GLY A 78 22.30 -0.76 -7.09
N GLU A 79 22.66 0.50 -7.03
CA GLU A 79 21.79 1.57 -6.51
C GLU A 79 21.16 2.35 -7.67
N TYR A 80 19.82 2.40 -7.69
CA TYR A 80 19.03 3.03 -8.72
C TYR A 80 17.95 3.92 -8.11
N THR A 81 17.63 5.00 -8.80
CA THR A 81 16.43 5.79 -8.50
C THR A 81 15.18 5.08 -9.05
N VAL A 82 13.99 5.57 -8.70
CA VAL A 82 12.74 4.99 -9.21
C VAL A 82 12.52 5.22 -10.70
N ASP A 83 13.22 6.17 -11.30
CA ASP A 83 13.13 6.53 -12.72
C ASP A 83 14.23 5.88 -13.58
N ASP A 84 15.26 5.32 -12.96
CA ASP A 84 16.33 4.66 -13.71
C ASP A 84 15.81 3.39 -14.38
N PRO A 85 16.27 3.10 -15.61
CA PRO A 85 15.97 1.84 -16.28
C PRO A 85 16.49 0.64 -15.48
N ILE A 86 15.62 -0.33 -15.22
CA ILE A 86 15.98 -1.59 -14.53
C ILE A 86 15.81 -2.80 -15.43
N ALA A 87 14.99 -2.70 -16.46
CA ALA A 87 14.82 -3.76 -17.45
C ALA A 87 14.38 -3.17 -18.79
N LYS A 88 14.59 -3.93 -19.85
CA LYS A 88 13.97 -3.71 -21.16
C LYS A 88 13.26 -4.98 -21.59
N ILE A 89 12.07 -4.84 -22.13
CA ILE A 89 11.26 -5.93 -22.66
C ILE A 89 10.92 -5.69 -24.12
N LYS A 90 10.95 -6.76 -24.90
CA LYS A 90 10.53 -6.72 -26.30
C LYS A 90 9.06 -7.08 -26.39
N VAL A 91 8.24 -6.15 -26.83
CA VAL A 91 6.80 -6.31 -27.06
C VAL A 91 6.55 -6.28 -28.58
N GLY A 92 6.44 -7.44 -29.18
CA GLY A 92 6.36 -7.53 -30.64
C GLY A 92 7.63 -7.03 -31.34
N LYS A 93 7.52 -5.86 -32.04
CA LYS A 93 8.66 -5.21 -32.72
C LYS A 93 9.28 -4.06 -31.91
N GLU A 94 8.66 -3.66 -30.83
CA GLU A 94 9.11 -2.51 -30.01
C GLU A 94 9.85 -2.96 -28.76
N GLU A 95 10.79 -2.15 -28.29
CA GLU A 95 11.46 -2.33 -27.02
C GLU A 95 10.92 -1.31 -26.02
N LYS A 96 10.41 -1.78 -24.89
CA LYS A 96 9.88 -0.96 -23.80
C LYS A 96 10.84 -0.95 -22.63
N THR A 97 11.20 0.23 -22.15
CA THR A 97 11.98 0.41 -20.92
C THR A 97 11.08 0.29 -19.69
N VAL A 98 11.54 -0.45 -18.69
CA VAL A 98 10.87 -0.66 -17.43
C VAL A 98 11.69 -0.01 -16.31
N THR A 99 11.01 0.70 -15.41
CA THR A 99 11.58 1.34 -14.23
C THR A 99 10.93 0.77 -12.96
N MET A 100 11.45 1.12 -11.77
CA MET A 100 10.81 0.73 -10.51
C MET A 100 9.48 1.45 -10.26
N LEU A 101 9.22 2.54 -10.96
CA LEU A 101 7.99 3.31 -10.83
C LEU A 101 6.87 2.72 -11.68
N GLN A 102 5.71 2.49 -11.08
CA GLN A 102 4.47 2.21 -11.79
C GLN A 102 3.46 3.34 -11.58
N ARG A 103 2.71 3.67 -12.62
CA ARG A 103 1.55 4.56 -12.56
C ARG A 103 0.30 3.74 -12.82
N TRP A 104 -0.70 3.87 -11.95
CA TRP A 104 -1.95 3.15 -12.06
C TRP A 104 -3.15 4.08 -11.84
N PRO A 105 -4.19 4.02 -12.68
CA PRO A 105 -5.42 4.78 -12.46
C PRO A 105 -6.17 4.19 -11.26
N VAL A 106 -6.36 4.98 -10.21
CA VAL A 106 -6.92 4.49 -8.92
C VAL A 106 -8.36 3.97 -9.03
N ARG A 107 -9.12 4.35 -10.05
CA ARG A 107 -10.48 3.84 -10.29
C ARG A 107 -10.51 2.54 -11.12
N ARG A 108 -9.37 2.08 -11.60
CA ARG A 108 -9.26 0.79 -12.29
C ARG A 108 -8.73 -0.25 -11.32
N PRO A 109 -9.49 -1.31 -10.99
CA PRO A 109 -8.99 -2.38 -10.14
C PRO A 109 -7.78 -3.05 -10.81
N ARG A 110 -6.80 -3.45 -10.01
CA ARG A 110 -5.66 -4.19 -10.55
C ARG A 110 -6.09 -5.62 -10.90
N PRO A 111 -5.65 -6.14 -12.04
CA PRO A 111 -6.08 -7.46 -12.50
C PRO A 111 -5.58 -8.56 -11.57
N PHE A 112 -6.30 -9.67 -11.54
CA PHE A 112 -5.91 -10.89 -10.84
C PHE A 112 -6.22 -12.10 -11.72
N ILE A 113 -5.45 -13.19 -11.56
CA ILE A 113 -5.59 -14.38 -12.38
C ILE A 113 -6.84 -15.17 -11.97
N ARG A 114 -7.05 -15.34 -10.67
CA ARG A 114 -8.20 -16.07 -10.12
C ARG A 114 -8.49 -15.65 -8.68
N ARG A 115 -9.74 -15.75 -8.28
CA ARG A 115 -10.12 -15.70 -6.86
C ARG A 115 -9.85 -17.04 -6.22
N ARG A 116 -9.29 -17.03 -5.02
CA ARG A 116 -9.16 -18.21 -4.18
C ARG A 116 -10.42 -18.40 -3.34
N GLY A 117 -10.69 -19.64 -2.91
CA GLY A 117 -11.76 -19.90 -1.94
C GLY A 117 -11.47 -19.24 -0.58
N ALA A 118 -12.52 -18.85 0.12
CA ALA A 118 -12.44 -18.25 1.46
C ALA A 118 -12.27 -19.33 2.54
N ASN A 119 -11.15 -20.09 2.49
CA ASN A 119 -10.89 -21.25 3.34
C ASN A 119 -9.72 -21.04 4.32
N ILE A 120 -9.07 -19.88 4.29
CA ILE A 120 -7.98 -19.55 5.21
C ILE A 120 -8.47 -18.39 6.08
N PRO A 121 -8.58 -18.55 7.41
CA PRO A 121 -9.00 -17.48 8.30
C PRO A 121 -7.89 -16.42 8.44
N LEU A 122 -8.30 -15.16 8.55
CA LEU A 122 -7.47 -14.07 9.04
C LEU A 122 -7.46 -14.16 10.58
N ILE A 123 -6.32 -14.38 11.16
CA ILE A 123 -6.17 -14.32 12.62
C ILE A 123 -6.05 -12.84 13.00
N THR A 124 -7.07 -12.33 13.69
CA THR A 124 -7.12 -10.91 14.12
C THR A 124 -6.44 -10.67 15.45
N GLY A 125 -6.20 -11.72 16.23
CA GLY A 125 -5.71 -11.64 17.60
C GLY A 125 -6.80 -11.29 18.62
N GLN A 126 -8.05 -11.09 18.15
CA GLN A 126 -9.21 -10.83 19.00
C GLN A 126 -10.01 -12.12 19.16
N ARG A 127 -9.97 -12.75 20.35
CA ARG A 127 -10.59 -14.07 20.59
C ARG A 127 -12.06 -14.13 20.18
N ILE A 128 -12.83 -13.08 20.44
CA ILE A 128 -14.25 -13.03 20.09
C ILE A 128 -14.44 -13.03 18.58
N LEU A 129 -13.64 -12.24 17.86
CA LEU A 129 -13.72 -12.19 16.40
C LEU A 129 -13.27 -13.51 15.79
N ASP A 130 -12.13 -14.02 16.20
CA ASP A 130 -11.54 -15.23 15.63
C ASP A 130 -12.41 -16.48 15.91
N THR A 131 -13.17 -16.50 17.01
CA THR A 131 -14.00 -17.65 17.40
C THR A 131 -15.42 -17.57 16.83
N PHE A 132 -16.08 -16.41 16.94
CA PHE A 132 -17.51 -16.29 16.62
C PHE A 132 -17.79 -15.58 15.30
N PHE A 133 -16.85 -14.75 14.82
CA PHE A 133 -17.01 -13.95 13.59
C PHE A 133 -15.75 -14.03 12.71
N PRO A 134 -15.28 -15.24 12.37
CA PRO A 134 -14.03 -15.38 11.64
C PRO A 134 -14.10 -14.70 10.28
N VAL A 135 -13.08 -13.93 9.94
CA VAL A 135 -12.91 -13.29 8.64
C VAL A 135 -11.93 -14.12 7.83
N ALA A 136 -12.29 -14.44 6.60
CA ALA A 136 -11.38 -15.14 5.70
C ALA A 136 -10.34 -14.17 5.11
N LYS A 137 -9.12 -14.64 4.84
CA LYS A 137 -8.14 -13.89 4.06
C LYS A 137 -8.70 -13.63 2.65
N GLY A 138 -8.72 -12.34 2.26
CA GLY A 138 -9.38 -11.88 1.03
C GLY A 138 -10.88 -11.62 1.19
N GLY A 139 -11.43 -11.79 2.40
CA GLY A 139 -12.80 -11.41 2.75
C GLY A 139 -12.93 -9.93 3.10
N ALA A 140 -14.18 -9.52 3.35
CA ALA A 140 -14.52 -8.19 3.84
C ALA A 140 -15.43 -8.30 5.06
N ALA A 141 -15.20 -7.44 6.05
CA ALA A 141 -16.01 -7.37 7.25
C ALA A 141 -16.42 -5.92 7.54
N GLY A 142 -17.67 -5.72 7.91
CA GLY A 142 -18.17 -4.45 8.41
C GLY A 142 -18.10 -4.41 9.95
N ILE A 143 -17.67 -3.27 10.49
CA ILE A 143 -17.69 -2.99 11.93
C ILE A 143 -18.72 -1.87 12.17
N PRO A 144 -20.01 -2.20 12.24
CA PRO A 144 -21.07 -1.21 12.42
C PRO A 144 -21.11 -0.70 13.85
N GLY A 145 -21.54 0.52 14.04
CA GLY A 145 -21.81 1.08 15.34
C GLY A 145 -21.90 2.60 15.34
N PRO A 146 -22.59 3.20 16.32
CA PRO A 146 -22.66 4.65 16.47
C PRO A 146 -21.32 5.22 16.92
N PHE A 147 -21.28 6.54 17.02
CA PHE A 147 -20.13 7.24 17.60
C PHE A 147 -19.83 6.74 19.04
N GLY A 148 -18.56 6.53 19.34
CA GLY A 148 -18.12 6.05 20.66
C GLY A 148 -18.29 4.55 20.91
N SER A 149 -18.71 3.77 19.92
CA SER A 149 -18.88 2.30 20.05
C SER A 149 -17.56 1.50 19.98
N GLY A 150 -16.41 2.17 19.85
CA GLY A 150 -15.10 1.53 19.80
C GLY A 150 -14.68 0.99 18.43
N LYS A 151 -15.29 1.45 17.33
CA LYS A 151 -14.91 1.04 15.96
C LYS A 151 -13.43 1.26 15.68
N THR A 152 -12.94 2.46 15.89
CA THR A 152 -11.55 2.86 15.66
C THR A 152 -10.61 2.03 16.53
N VAL A 153 -10.92 1.86 17.82
CA VAL A 153 -10.11 1.04 18.74
C VAL A 153 -10.04 -0.42 18.28
N THR A 154 -11.15 -0.96 17.79
CA THR A 154 -11.18 -2.32 17.22
C THR A 154 -10.30 -2.43 15.99
N GLN A 155 -10.36 -1.44 15.07
CA GLN A 155 -9.52 -1.42 13.88
C GLN A 155 -8.03 -1.29 14.22
N HIS A 156 -7.66 -0.44 15.18
CA HIS A 156 -6.27 -0.31 15.66
C HIS A 156 -5.76 -1.63 16.27
N SER A 157 -6.62 -2.29 17.05
CA SER A 157 -6.28 -3.59 17.63
C SER A 157 -6.05 -4.65 16.55
N ILE A 158 -6.90 -4.71 15.52
CA ILE A 158 -6.72 -5.60 14.38
C ILE A 158 -5.44 -5.23 13.61
N ALA A 159 -5.17 -3.95 13.36
CA ALA A 159 -3.95 -3.50 12.70
C ALA A 159 -2.68 -4.00 13.41
N LYS A 160 -2.69 -3.97 14.74
CA LYS A 160 -1.55 -4.40 15.55
C LYS A 160 -1.35 -5.91 15.56
N TRP A 161 -2.42 -6.68 15.68
CA TRP A 161 -2.34 -8.12 16.01
C TRP A 161 -2.65 -9.06 14.84
N ALA A 162 -3.29 -8.56 13.78
CA ALA A 162 -3.65 -9.40 12.65
C ALA A 162 -2.42 -10.02 11.96
N ASP A 163 -2.60 -11.22 11.44
CA ASP A 163 -1.57 -11.97 10.72
C ASP A 163 -1.37 -11.49 9.27
N ALA A 164 -1.64 -10.20 9.02
CA ALA A 164 -1.33 -9.51 7.78
C ALA A 164 0.13 -9.01 7.78
N GLU A 165 0.78 -9.05 6.62
CA GLU A 165 2.16 -8.59 6.45
C GLU A 165 2.23 -7.09 6.20
N VAL A 166 1.22 -6.53 5.52
CA VAL A 166 1.11 -5.10 5.23
C VAL A 166 -0.25 -4.59 5.72
N ILE A 167 -0.23 -3.44 6.35
CA ILE A 167 -1.43 -2.73 6.80
C ILE A 167 -1.63 -1.50 5.91
N VAL A 168 -2.83 -1.32 5.39
CA VAL A 168 -3.25 -0.06 4.74
C VAL A 168 -4.40 0.51 5.55
N TYR A 169 -4.12 1.58 6.28
CA TYR A 169 -5.11 2.26 7.11
C TYR A 169 -5.55 3.56 6.45
N ILE A 170 -6.85 3.75 6.27
CA ILE A 170 -7.45 4.91 5.61
C ILE A 170 -8.37 5.61 6.61
N GLY A 171 -7.96 6.78 7.08
CA GLY A 171 -8.87 7.70 7.73
C GLY A 171 -9.64 8.44 6.64
N CYS A 172 -10.93 8.14 6.50
CA CYS A 172 -11.79 8.68 5.44
C CYS A 172 -12.79 9.69 6.01
N GLY A 173 -12.45 10.96 5.91
CA GLY A 173 -13.28 12.05 6.44
C GLY A 173 -13.29 12.10 7.98
N GLU A 174 -12.27 11.57 8.62
CA GLU A 174 -12.16 11.53 10.08
C GLU A 174 -11.91 12.93 10.66
N ARG A 175 -12.19 13.08 11.95
CA ARG A 175 -11.91 14.35 12.67
C ARG A 175 -10.40 14.57 12.75
N GLY A 176 -9.98 15.83 12.68
CA GLY A 176 -8.57 16.17 12.71
C GLY A 176 -7.86 15.68 13.99
N ASN A 177 -8.52 15.76 15.15
CA ASN A 177 -7.97 15.25 16.41
C ASN A 177 -7.80 13.72 16.41
N GLU A 178 -8.77 12.95 15.88
CA GLU A 178 -8.69 11.48 15.76
C GLU A 178 -7.55 11.07 14.83
N MET A 179 -7.41 11.77 13.69
CA MET A 179 -6.27 11.53 12.78
C MET A 179 -4.93 11.90 13.38
N THR A 180 -4.87 12.97 14.20
CA THR A 180 -3.65 13.34 14.92
C THR A 180 -3.25 12.26 15.93
N GLU A 181 -4.22 11.72 16.66
CA GLU A 181 -4.00 10.61 17.59
C GLU A 181 -3.43 9.39 16.87
N VAL A 182 -4.02 8.98 15.75
CA VAL A 182 -3.50 7.88 14.92
C VAL A 182 -2.07 8.16 14.45
N LEU A 183 -1.79 9.37 13.96
CA LEU A 183 -0.45 9.76 13.49
C LEU A 183 0.59 9.79 14.62
N GLN A 184 0.17 10.06 15.85
CA GLN A 184 1.04 10.04 17.02
C GLN A 184 1.22 8.63 17.59
N GLU A 185 0.16 7.83 17.66
CA GLU A 185 0.20 6.50 18.27
C GLU A 185 0.88 5.46 17.37
N PHE A 186 0.56 5.41 16.08
CA PHE A 186 1.05 4.36 15.18
C PHE A 186 2.58 4.25 15.10
N PRO A 187 3.37 5.34 15.12
CA PRO A 187 4.83 5.24 15.14
C PRO A 187 5.39 4.59 16.42
N HIS A 188 4.63 4.66 17.53
CA HIS A 188 5.02 4.08 18.81
C HIS A 188 4.54 2.64 18.99
N LEU A 189 3.63 2.16 18.13
CA LEU A 189 3.20 0.78 18.14
C LEU A 189 4.33 -0.13 17.67
N VAL A 190 4.60 -1.15 18.45
CA VAL A 190 5.58 -2.18 18.11
C VAL A 190 4.87 -3.38 17.50
N ASP A 191 5.37 -3.83 16.36
CA ASP A 191 4.91 -5.07 15.74
C ASP A 191 5.33 -6.26 16.60
N PRO A 192 4.37 -7.03 17.16
CA PRO A 192 4.68 -8.12 18.07
C PRO A 192 5.48 -9.27 17.44
N ARG A 193 5.55 -9.33 16.10
CA ARG A 193 6.27 -10.37 15.36
C ARG A 193 7.73 -10.01 15.13
N SER A 194 7.99 -8.76 14.75
CA SER A 194 9.35 -8.30 14.42
C SER A 194 10.03 -7.53 15.53
N GLY A 195 9.27 -7.05 16.54
CA GLY A 195 9.76 -6.15 17.59
C GLY A 195 10.10 -4.74 17.10
N ARG A 196 9.79 -4.42 15.85
CA ARG A 196 10.09 -3.12 15.20
C ARG A 196 8.83 -2.23 15.15
N PRO A 197 8.98 -0.94 14.85
CA PRO A 197 7.83 -0.06 14.69
C PRO A 197 6.81 -0.59 13.68
N LEU A 198 5.53 -0.63 14.04
CA LEU A 198 4.43 -1.08 13.18
C LEU A 198 4.38 -0.27 11.86
N MET A 199 4.81 1.00 11.91
CA MET A 199 4.88 1.89 10.75
C MET A 199 5.78 1.37 9.61
N GLU A 200 6.75 0.49 9.88
CA GLU A 200 7.60 -0.07 8.81
C GLU A 200 6.83 -0.94 7.83
N ARG A 201 5.66 -1.45 8.22
CA ARG A 201 4.76 -2.24 7.37
C ARG A 201 3.37 -1.62 7.21
N THR A 202 3.22 -0.33 7.54
CA THR A 202 1.93 0.37 7.50
C THR A 202 1.95 1.52 6.50
N VAL A 203 0.92 1.56 5.65
CA VAL A 203 0.60 2.73 4.82
C VAL A 203 -0.57 3.46 5.47
N LEU A 204 -0.35 4.69 5.87
CA LEU A 204 -1.36 5.52 6.51
C LEU A 204 -1.83 6.62 5.55
N ILE A 205 -3.14 6.62 5.25
CA ILE A 205 -3.79 7.62 4.40
C ILE A 205 -4.68 8.48 5.28
N ALA A 206 -4.27 9.73 5.48
CA ALA A 206 -5.01 10.69 6.29
C ALA A 206 -5.89 11.57 5.38
N ASN A 207 -7.20 11.43 5.53
CA ASN A 207 -8.19 12.34 4.96
C ASN A 207 -9.10 12.82 6.08
N THR A 208 -9.05 14.12 6.37
CA THR A 208 -9.85 14.74 7.43
C THR A 208 -11.15 15.31 6.89
N SER A 209 -12.13 15.52 7.78
CA SER A 209 -13.49 15.96 7.44
C SER A 209 -13.56 17.35 6.79
N ASN A 210 -12.54 18.17 6.98
CA ASN A 210 -12.42 19.51 6.37
C ASN A 210 -11.83 19.48 4.93
N MET A 211 -11.37 18.33 4.47
CA MET A 211 -10.87 18.19 3.10
C MET A 211 -12.04 18.09 2.10
N PRO A 212 -11.82 18.45 0.81
CA PRO A 212 -12.86 18.35 -0.22
C PRO A 212 -13.41 16.93 -0.37
N VAL A 213 -14.70 16.81 -0.70
CA VAL A 213 -15.38 15.52 -0.93
C VAL A 213 -14.65 14.65 -1.96
N ALA A 214 -14.17 15.25 -3.05
CA ALA A 214 -13.39 14.53 -4.07
C ALA A 214 -12.10 13.90 -3.51
N ALA A 215 -11.44 14.55 -2.54
CA ALA A 215 -10.28 13.97 -1.87
C ALA A 215 -10.66 12.81 -0.95
N ARG A 216 -11.82 12.91 -0.29
CA ARG A 216 -12.40 11.85 0.54
C ARG A 216 -12.71 10.61 -0.30
N GLU A 217 -13.40 10.80 -1.42
CA GLU A 217 -13.68 9.73 -2.36
C GLU A 217 -12.40 9.07 -2.88
N ALA A 218 -11.42 9.88 -3.31
CA ALA A 218 -10.15 9.40 -3.83
C ALA A 218 -9.32 8.63 -2.80
N SER A 219 -9.47 8.90 -1.50
CA SER A 219 -8.69 8.25 -0.45
C SER A 219 -8.91 6.73 -0.41
N ILE A 220 -10.15 6.30 -0.53
CA ILE A 220 -10.53 4.87 -0.56
C ILE A 220 -9.94 4.19 -1.79
N TYR A 221 -10.15 4.76 -2.98
CA TYR A 221 -9.60 4.18 -4.23
C TYR A 221 -8.07 4.11 -4.20
N THR A 222 -7.43 5.12 -3.64
CA THR A 222 -5.96 5.13 -3.52
C THR A 222 -5.49 4.04 -2.57
N GLY A 223 -6.13 3.89 -1.43
CA GLY A 223 -5.78 2.85 -0.46
C GLY A 223 -5.98 1.45 -1.02
N ILE A 224 -7.09 1.20 -1.70
CA ILE A 224 -7.34 -0.09 -2.37
C ILE A 224 -6.26 -0.35 -3.43
N THR A 225 -5.93 0.63 -4.26
CA THR A 225 -4.90 0.46 -5.30
C THR A 225 -3.54 0.12 -4.70
N ILE A 226 -3.16 0.76 -3.59
CA ILE A 226 -1.92 0.45 -2.86
C ILE A 226 -1.98 -0.96 -2.28
N ALA A 227 -3.09 -1.32 -1.64
CA ALA A 227 -3.28 -2.67 -1.09
C ALA A 227 -3.19 -3.75 -2.17
N GLU A 228 -3.83 -3.54 -3.32
CA GLU A 228 -3.75 -4.44 -4.47
C GLU A 228 -2.33 -4.53 -5.04
N TYR A 229 -1.56 -3.44 -5.02
CA TYR A 229 -0.17 -3.44 -5.46
C TYR A 229 0.71 -4.35 -4.58
N TYR A 230 0.56 -4.26 -3.25
CA TYR A 230 1.25 -5.15 -2.32
C TYR A 230 0.75 -6.60 -2.39
N ARG A 231 -0.56 -6.80 -2.61
CA ARG A 231 -1.13 -8.12 -2.90
C ARG A 231 -0.47 -8.75 -4.13
N ASP A 232 -0.27 -7.99 -5.19
CA ASP A 232 0.35 -8.48 -6.44
C ASP A 232 1.80 -8.89 -6.22
N MET A 233 2.49 -8.27 -5.25
CA MET A 233 3.81 -8.72 -4.78
C MET A 233 3.76 -10.05 -4.02
N GLY A 234 2.56 -10.53 -3.65
CA GLY A 234 2.38 -11.78 -2.90
C GLY A 234 2.28 -11.60 -1.39
N TYR A 235 2.10 -10.38 -0.88
CA TYR A 235 1.90 -10.10 0.54
C TYR A 235 0.45 -10.26 0.96
N HIS A 236 0.23 -10.69 2.19
CA HIS A 236 -1.07 -10.61 2.86
C HIS A 236 -1.30 -9.19 3.36
N VAL A 237 -2.29 -8.53 2.78
CA VAL A 237 -2.60 -7.12 3.06
C VAL A 237 -3.92 -7.02 3.80
N ALA A 238 -3.94 -6.33 4.93
CA ALA A 238 -5.16 -5.91 5.60
C ALA A 238 -5.41 -4.42 5.30
N LEU A 239 -6.58 -4.13 4.73
CA LEU A 239 -7.01 -2.76 4.48
C LEU A 239 -8.13 -2.40 5.47
N MET A 240 -7.98 -1.28 6.13
CA MET A 240 -8.95 -0.72 7.08
C MET A 240 -9.38 0.66 6.61
N ALA A 241 -10.67 0.94 6.65
CA ALA A 241 -11.22 2.24 6.29
C ALA A 241 -12.14 2.75 7.40
N ASP A 242 -11.76 3.84 8.01
CA ASP A 242 -12.50 4.54 9.05
C ASP A 242 -12.86 5.95 8.59
N SER A 243 -14.09 6.26 8.27
CA SER A 243 -15.20 5.35 8.12
C SER A 243 -15.79 5.43 6.70
N THR A 244 -16.25 4.30 6.17
CA THR A 244 -16.83 4.24 4.82
C THR A 244 -18.17 4.96 4.70
N SER A 245 -18.90 5.20 5.80
CA SER A 245 -20.14 5.99 5.80
C SER A 245 -19.91 7.39 5.26
N ARG A 246 -18.82 8.05 5.64
CA ARG A 246 -18.48 9.39 5.14
C ARG A 246 -17.95 9.41 3.71
N TRP A 247 -17.53 8.27 3.20
CA TRP A 247 -17.19 8.11 1.78
C TRP A 247 -18.45 8.02 0.93
N ALA A 248 -19.52 7.42 1.47
CA ALA A 248 -20.78 7.23 0.77
C ALA A 248 -21.70 8.47 0.77
N GLU A 249 -21.40 9.50 1.56
CA GLU A 249 -22.08 10.81 1.54
C GLU A 249 -21.75 11.57 0.25
#